data_29926ae434fa5d8d8d5ec00a07546d25
#
_entry.id   29926ae434fa5d8d8d5ec00a07546d25
#
_cell.length_a   1.000
_cell.length_b   1.000
_cell.length_c   1.000
_cell.angle_alpha   90.00
_cell.angle_beta   90.00
_cell.angle_gamma   90.00
#
_symmetry.space_group_name_H-M   'P 1'
#
loop_
_entity.id
_entity.type
_entity.pdbx_description
1 polymer ?
#
loop_
_entity_poly.entity_id
_entity_poly.type
_entity_poly.pdbx_seq_one_letter_code
_entity_poly.pdbx_strand_id
1 'polypeptide(L)'
;INISNGRAEVGIAIFPEYRNKGVGAASLKILSGYAEKVLNLRQLFGFVPIDNIPSLNLFINNGFQKTGQLKEWIRCSDRYCDVVMVQKIF
;
A
#
# COMPACT_ATOMS: atom_id res chain seq x y z
N ILE A 1 4.74 -6.21 -10.47
CA ILE A 1 4.18 -7.50 -10.00
C ILE A 1 5.26 -8.57 -10.02
N ASN A 2 5.38 -9.28 -8.92
CA ASN A 2 6.30 -10.40 -8.83
C ASN A 2 5.48 -11.69 -8.67
N ILE A 3 4.99 -12.22 -9.78
CA ILE A 3 4.11 -13.37 -9.76
C ILE A 3 4.82 -14.64 -9.29
N SER A 4 6.10 -14.77 -9.62
CA SER A 4 6.86 -15.98 -9.24
C SER A 4 6.99 -16.12 -7.71
N ASN A 5 6.89 -15.02 -6.97
CA ASN A 5 6.88 -15.04 -5.50
C ASN A 5 5.50 -14.78 -4.92
N GLY A 6 4.47 -14.73 -5.75
CA GLY A 6 3.09 -14.56 -5.29
C GLY A 6 2.81 -13.24 -4.62
N ARG A 7 3.44 -12.16 -5.06
CA ARG A 7 3.23 -10.84 -4.45
C ARG A 7 3.17 -9.74 -5.50
N ALA A 8 2.47 -8.66 -5.15
CA ALA A 8 2.40 -7.47 -5.99
C ALA A 8 2.44 -6.22 -5.14
N GLU A 9 3.11 -5.20 -5.64
CA GLU A 9 3.18 -3.90 -4.97
C GLU A 9 2.00 -3.03 -5.38
N VAL A 10 1.42 -2.36 -4.40
CA VAL A 10 0.29 -1.44 -4.59
C VAL A 10 0.80 -0.01 -4.50
N GLY A 11 0.69 0.74 -5.61
CA GLY A 11 1.12 2.13 -5.65
C GLY A 11 0.02 3.15 -5.47
N ILE A 12 -1.20 2.72 -5.19
CA ILE A 12 -2.39 3.58 -5.16
C ILE A 12 -2.28 4.72 -4.13
N ALA A 13 -1.51 4.52 -3.07
CA ALA A 13 -1.38 5.51 -2.01
C ALA A 13 -0.64 6.77 -2.45
N ILE A 14 0.09 6.73 -3.56
CA ILE A 14 0.83 7.89 -4.04
C ILE A 14 -0.01 8.83 -4.89
N PHE A 15 -1.25 8.46 -5.23
CA PHE A 15 -2.13 9.28 -6.05
C PHE A 15 -3.04 10.15 -5.18
N PRO A 16 -2.80 11.48 -5.13
CA PRO A 16 -3.54 12.37 -4.22
C PRO A 16 -5.05 12.37 -4.43
N GLU A 17 -5.51 12.17 -5.64
CA GLU A 17 -6.93 12.21 -5.99
C GLU A 17 -7.73 11.08 -5.34
N TYR A 18 -7.09 10.06 -4.84
CA TYR A 18 -7.80 8.94 -4.21
C TYR A 18 -7.97 9.11 -2.69
N ARG A 19 -7.36 10.14 -2.09
CA ARG A 19 -7.24 10.22 -0.63
C ARG A 19 -8.53 10.50 0.11
N ASN A 20 -9.43 11.29 -0.46
CA ASN A 20 -10.56 11.84 0.29
C ASN A 20 -11.93 11.48 -0.26
N LYS A 21 -12.03 10.53 -1.14
CA LYS A 21 -13.26 10.29 -1.90
C LYS A 21 -13.83 8.89 -1.74
N GLY A 22 -13.26 8.07 -0.89
CA GLY A 22 -13.66 6.66 -0.81
C GLY A 22 -13.27 5.84 -2.03
N VAL A 23 -12.77 6.47 -3.08
CA VAL A 23 -12.35 5.78 -4.30
C VAL A 23 -11.15 4.89 -4.01
N GLY A 24 -10.22 5.37 -3.18
CA GLY A 24 -9.06 4.57 -2.80
C GLY A 24 -9.45 3.28 -2.08
N ALA A 25 -10.41 3.38 -1.14
CA ALA A 25 -10.88 2.21 -0.40
C ALA A 25 -11.57 1.21 -1.32
N ALA A 26 -12.44 1.70 -2.20
CA ALA A 26 -13.14 0.84 -3.15
C ALA A 26 -12.16 0.16 -4.12
N SER A 27 -11.20 0.92 -4.65
CA SER A 27 -10.19 0.39 -5.54
C SER A 27 -9.33 -0.66 -4.86
N LEU A 28 -8.97 -0.42 -3.61
CA LEU A 28 -8.13 -1.33 -2.84
C LEU A 28 -8.87 -2.64 -2.56
N LYS A 29 -10.17 -2.58 -2.28
CA LYS A 29 -10.99 -3.78 -2.09
C LYS A 29 -11.08 -4.59 -3.38
N ILE A 30 -11.33 -3.94 -4.51
CA ILE A 30 -11.43 -4.61 -5.80
C ILE A 30 -10.10 -5.26 -6.16
N LEU A 31 -9.00 -4.52 -5.98
CA LEU A 31 -7.68 -5.04 -6.26
C LEU A 31 -7.33 -6.24 -5.38
N SER A 32 -7.68 -6.16 -4.08
CA SER A 32 -7.42 -7.27 -3.15
C SER A 32 -8.17 -8.53 -3.57
N GLY A 33 -9.45 -8.39 -3.94
CA GLY A 33 -10.25 -9.52 -4.39
C GLY A 33 -9.71 -10.12 -5.68
N TYR A 34 -9.30 -9.27 -6.62
CA TYR A 34 -8.72 -9.72 -7.87
C TYR A 34 -7.41 -10.46 -7.65
N ALA A 35 -6.54 -9.88 -6.81
CA ALA A 35 -5.24 -10.49 -6.52
C ALA A 35 -5.40 -11.87 -5.89
N GLU A 36 -6.31 -11.98 -4.92
CA GLU A 36 -6.52 -13.24 -4.22
C GLU A 36 -7.19 -14.28 -5.11
N LYS A 37 -8.28 -13.92 -5.78
CA LYS A 37 -9.16 -14.90 -6.43
C LYS A 37 -8.84 -15.15 -7.88
N VAL A 38 -8.34 -14.16 -8.60
CA VAL A 38 -8.04 -14.28 -10.03
C VAL A 38 -6.56 -14.53 -10.26
N LEU A 39 -5.69 -13.73 -9.63
CA LEU A 39 -4.24 -13.89 -9.79
C LEU A 39 -3.65 -14.91 -8.83
N ASN A 40 -4.40 -15.32 -7.84
CA ASN A 40 -3.97 -16.30 -6.83
C ASN A 40 -2.66 -15.89 -6.15
N LEU A 41 -2.53 -14.61 -5.84
CA LEU A 41 -1.37 -14.09 -5.14
C LEU A 41 -1.46 -14.41 -3.65
N ARG A 42 -0.31 -14.57 -3.02
CA ARG A 42 -0.23 -14.79 -1.57
C ARG A 42 -0.41 -13.49 -0.81
N GLN A 43 0.09 -12.37 -1.34
CA GLN A 43 0.05 -11.10 -0.64
C GLN A 43 0.14 -9.91 -1.55
N LEU A 44 -0.34 -8.79 -1.03
CA LEU A 44 -0.09 -7.46 -1.57
C LEU A 44 0.76 -6.69 -0.56
N PHE A 45 1.57 -5.77 -1.06
CA PHE A 45 2.37 -4.91 -0.19
C PHE A 45 2.46 -3.51 -0.77
N GLY A 46 2.84 -2.55 0.07
CA GLY A 46 3.04 -1.17 -0.38
C GLY A 46 3.97 -0.43 0.56
N PHE A 47 4.43 0.71 0.10
CA PHE A 47 5.28 1.61 0.88
C PHE A 47 4.58 2.94 1.00
N VAL A 48 4.46 3.45 2.22
CA VAL A 48 3.73 4.68 2.51
C VAL A 48 4.65 5.62 3.26
N PRO A 49 4.82 6.87 2.80
CA PRO A 49 5.58 7.85 3.59
C PRO A 49 5.02 7.96 5.00
N ILE A 50 5.91 8.03 5.98
CA ILE A 50 5.52 7.92 7.38
C ILE A 50 4.55 9.03 7.82
N ASP A 51 4.65 10.19 7.21
CA ASP A 51 3.77 11.33 7.54
C ASP A 51 2.52 11.41 6.66
N ASN A 52 2.32 10.46 5.75
CA ASN A 52 1.11 10.40 4.95
C ASN A 52 0.05 9.59 5.70
N ILE A 53 -0.52 10.19 6.74
CA ILE A 53 -1.47 9.51 7.61
C ILE A 53 -2.73 9.05 6.89
N PRO A 54 -3.33 9.85 5.98
CA PRO A 54 -4.52 9.36 5.25
C PRO A 54 -4.25 8.08 4.47
N SER A 55 -3.09 7.95 3.84
CA SER A 55 -2.73 6.74 3.09
C SER A 55 -2.50 5.55 4.01
N LEU A 56 -1.81 5.77 5.13
CA LEU A 56 -1.64 4.72 6.13
C LEU A 56 -2.99 4.20 6.62
N ASN A 57 -3.89 5.11 6.97
CA ASN A 57 -5.22 4.73 7.42
C ASN A 57 -6.00 3.96 6.35
N LEU A 58 -5.85 4.37 5.10
CA LEU A 58 -6.49 3.68 3.98
C LEU A 58 -6.07 2.21 3.92
N PHE A 59 -4.78 1.95 4.00
CA PHE A 59 -4.27 0.59 3.97
C PHE A 59 -4.70 -0.21 5.20
N ILE A 60 -4.53 0.37 6.39
CA ILE A 60 -4.88 -0.32 7.64
C ILE A 60 -6.36 -0.66 7.68
N ASN A 61 -7.23 0.27 7.26
CA ASN A 61 -8.67 0.05 7.25
C ASN A 61 -9.10 -0.99 6.22
N ASN A 62 -8.24 -1.35 5.30
CA ASN A 62 -8.52 -2.36 4.27
C ASN A 62 -7.75 -3.66 4.50
N GLY A 63 -7.31 -3.91 5.72
CA GLY A 63 -6.74 -5.19 6.10
C GLY A 63 -5.24 -5.32 5.96
N PHE A 64 -4.56 -4.24 5.62
CA PHE A 64 -3.10 -4.23 5.59
C PHE A 64 -2.54 -4.02 6.99
N GLN A 65 -1.37 -4.56 7.26
CA GLN A 65 -0.67 -4.39 8.53
C GLN A 65 0.68 -3.75 8.28
N LYS A 66 1.11 -2.93 9.24
CA LYS A 66 2.47 -2.39 9.22
C LYS A 66 3.44 -3.51 9.57
N THR A 67 4.42 -3.75 8.71
CA THR A 67 5.38 -4.83 8.92
C THR A 67 6.82 -4.37 8.96
N GLY A 68 7.08 -3.11 8.65
CA GLY A 68 8.45 -2.61 8.71
C GLY A 68 8.52 -1.12 8.42
N GLN A 69 9.71 -0.58 8.57
CA GLN A 69 9.99 0.83 8.31
C GLN A 69 11.36 0.94 7.66
N LEU A 70 11.44 1.69 6.56
CA LEU A 70 12.69 1.97 5.88
C LEU A 70 13.05 3.43 6.15
N LYS A 71 14.25 3.64 6.70
CA LYS A 71 14.69 4.98 7.10
C LYS A 71 15.25 5.74 5.92
N GLU A 72 14.92 7.03 5.86
CA GLU A 72 15.45 7.96 4.85
C GLU A 72 15.32 7.43 3.43
N TRP A 73 14.18 6.84 3.14
CA TRP A 73 13.97 6.07 1.91
C TRP A 73 13.61 6.93 0.72
N ILE A 74 12.86 8.03 0.96
CA ILE A 74 12.42 8.90 -0.12
C ILE A 74 12.79 10.34 0.17
N ARG A 75 12.94 11.11 -0.90
CA ARG A 75 13.21 12.54 -0.77
C ARG A 75 11.89 13.29 -0.59
N CYS A 76 11.78 14.07 0.49
CA CYS A 76 10.64 14.91 0.80
C CYS A 76 11.10 16.35 0.86
N SER A 77 10.91 17.13 -0.20
CA SER A 77 11.36 18.52 -0.27
C SER A 77 12.87 18.64 0.00
N ASP A 78 13.25 19.13 1.18
CA ASP A 78 14.66 19.38 1.54
C ASP A 78 15.25 18.33 2.48
N ARG A 79 14.53 17.22 2.68
CA ARG A 79 14.97 16.18 3.61
C ARG A 79 14.57 14.81 3.07
N TYR A 80 15.04 13.78 3.75
CA TYR A 80 14.64 12.40 3.47
C TYR A 80 13.64 11.94 4.50
N CYS A 81 12.65 11.19 4.04
CA CYS A 81 11.58 10.68 4.88
C CYS A 81 11.60 9.17 4.94
N ASP A 82 11.21 8.65 6.09
CA ASP A 82 11.00 7.22 6.26
C ASP A 82 9.74 6.78 5.55
N VAL A 83 9.68 5.52 5.15
CA VAL A 83 8.46 4.89 4.65
C VAL A 83 8.12 3.69 5.51
N VAL A 84 6.82 3.44 5.62
CA VAL A 84 6.29 2.27 6.32
C VAL A 84 5.92 1.25 5.26
N MET A 85 6.32 0.00 5.47
CA MET A 85 5.87 -1.10 4.65
C MET A 85 4.59 -1.66 5.23
N VAL A 86 3.60 -1.84 4.37
CA VAL A 86 2.32 -2.47 4.73
C VAL A 86 2.13 -3.72 3.90
N GLN A 87 1.54 -4.73 4.50
CA GLN A 87 1.31 -6.02 3.83
C GLN A 87 -0.10 -6.51 4.14
N LYS A 88 -0.71 -7.14 3.13
CA LYS A 88 -1.95 -7.89 3.30
C LYS A 88 -1.70 -9.30 2.81
N ILE A 89 -1.69 -10.24 3.72
CA ILE A 89 -1.48 -11.66 3.41
C ILE A 89 -2.85 -12.34 3.37
N PHE A 90 -3.10 -13.01 2.27
CA PHE A 90 -4.38 -13.69 2.04
C PHE A 90 -4.44 -15.07 2.71
#